data_9a9182f35e74297b02d9e95e5f591cad
#
_entry.id   9a9182f35e74297b02d9e95e5f591cad
#
_cell.length_a   1.000
_cell.length_b   1.000
_cell.length_c   1.000
_cell.angle_alpha   90.00
_cell.angle_beta   90.00
_cell.angle_gamma   90.00
#
_symmetry.space_group_name_H-M   'P 1'
#
loop_
_entity.id
_entity.type
_entity.pdbx_description
1 polymer ?
#
loop_
_entity_poly.entity_id
_entity_poly.type
_entity_poly.pdbx_seq_one_letter_code
_entity_poly.pdbx_strand_id
1 'polypeptide(L)'
;MSLLILGIESSCDETGVALVRSTGNAVPTLLSHALHSQIEMHQAYGGVVPELASRDHIRRVLPLAQEVLAESGQTLADVDVVAYTRGPGLAGALLVGAGVACALGAALNKP
;
A
#
# COMPACT_ATOMS: atom_id res chain seq x y z
N MET A 1 -21.98 9.32 -5.78
CA MET A 1 -21.42 8.35 -4.82
C MET A 1 -19.92 8.57 -4.69
N SER A 2 -19.39 8.61 -3.49
CA SER A 2 -17.95 8.67 -3.30
C SER A 2 -17.43 7.41 -2.63
N LEU A 3 -16.22 6.98 -3.03
CA LEU A 3 -15.54 5.84 -2.46
C LEU A 3 -14.19 6.28 -1.87
N LEU A 4 -13.89 5.81 -0.69
CA LEU A 4 -12.57 5.97 -0.08
C LEU A 4 -11.75 4.72 -0.37
N ILE A 5 -10.63 4.88 -1.06
CA ILE A 5 -9.81 3.79 -1.55
C ILE A 5 -8.44 3.85 -0.88
N LEU A 6 -8.05 2.75 -0.23
CA LEU A 6 -6.70 2.58 0.29
C LEU A 6 -5.89 1.77 -0.73
N GLY A 7 -4.84 2.37 -1.28
CA GLY A 7 -3.97 1.75 -2.26
C GLY A 7 -2.64 1.33 -1.66
N ILE A 8 -2.17 0.13 -2.02
CA ILE A 8 -0.93 -0.47 -1.50
C ILE A 8 -0.04 -0.85 -2.68
N GLU A 9 1.21 -0.41 -2.62
CA GLU A 9 2.24 -0.73 -3.61
C GLU A 9 3.45 -1.37 -2.92
N SER A 10 3.82 -2.57 -3.33
CA SER A 10 4.96 -3.30 -2.79
C SER A 10 5.69 -4.12 -3.85
N SER A 11 5.74 -3.63 -5.09
CA SER A 11 6.21 -4.45 -6.24
C SER A 11 7.72 -4.68 -6.29
N CYS A 12 8.55 -3.83 -5.69
CA CYS A 12 10.00 -3.97 -5.76
C CYS A 12 10.70 -3.44 -4.50
N ASP A 13 11.26 -2.25 -4.57
CA ASP A 13 12.17 -1.70 -3.54
C ASP A 13 11.59 -0.49 -2.80
N GLU A 14 10.33 -0.21 -3.00
CA GLU A 14 9.61 0.84 -2.29
C GLU A 14 8.28 0.33 -1.79
N THR A 15 7.89 0.73 -0.57
CA THR A 15 6.57 0.47 -0.04
C THR A 15 5.78 1.77 -0.10
N GLY A 16 4.67 1.77 -0.81
CA GLY A 16 3.81 2.95 -0.93
C GLY A 16 2.40 2.65 -0.46
N VAL A 17 1.80 3.61 0.24
CA VAL A 17 0.39 3.55 0.62
C VAL A 17 -0.21 4.91 0.33
N ALA A 18 -1.40 4.92 -0.23
CA ALA A 18 -2.12 6.15 -0.56
C ALA A 18 -3.59 6.02 -0.22
N LEU A 19 -4.19 7.15 0.10
CA LEU A 19 -5.62 7.25 0.32
C LEU A 19 -6.21 8.18 -0.73
N VAL A 20 -7.19 7.67 -1.47
CA VAL A 20 -7.79 8.35 -2.62
C VAL A 20 -9.30 8.39 -2.45
N ARG A 21 -9.92 9.52 -2.78
CA ARG A 21 -11.37 9.63 -2.86
C ARG A 21 -11.82 9.71 -4.30
N SER A 22 -12.67 8.77 -4.69
CA SER A 22 -13.30 8.74 -6.01
C SER A 22 -14.74 9.23 -5.91
N THR A 23 -15.13 10.17 -6.78
CA THR A 23 -16.48 10.74 -6.79
C THR A 23 -17.22 10.44 -8.09
N GLY A 24 -16.99 9.28 -8.67
CA GLY A 24 -17.68 8.86 -9.89
C GLY A 24 -16.98 9.34 -11.17
N ASN A 25 -17.54 10.35 -11.85
CA ASN A 25 -17.03 10.78 -13.15
C ASN A 25 -15.86 11.75 -13.08
N ALA A 26 -15.50 12.24 -11.90
CA ALA A 26 -14.39 13.17 -11.71
C ALA A 26 -13.07 12.42 -11.56
N VAL A 27 -11.95 13.11 -11.79
CA VAL A 27 -10.63 12.60 -11.48
C VAL A 27 -10.55 12.37 -9.96
N PRO A 28 -10.09 11.20 -9.50
CA PRO A 28 -9.97 10.96 -8.07
C PRO A 28 -9.03 11.95 -7.39
N THR A 29 -9.33 12.25 -6.13
CA THR A 29 -8.53 13.16 -5.30
C THR A 29 -7.59 12.34 -4.41
N LEU A 30 -6.29 12.64 -4.49
CA LEU A 30 -5.30 12.10 -3.56
C LEU A 30 -5.42 12.83 -2.23
N LEU A 31 -5.83 12.11 -1.16
CA LEU A 31 -5.98 12.71 0.16
C LEU A 31 -4.67 12.70 0.94
N SER A 32 -3.94 11.58 0.92
CA SER A 32 -2.65 11.45 1.59
C SER A 32 -1.88 10.29 0.98
N HIS A 33 -0.57 10.33 1.11
CA HIS A 33 0.28 9.21 0.71
C HIS A 33 1.53 9.17 1.58
N ALA A 34 2.13 8.00 1.67
CA ALA A 34 3.40 7.79 2.36
C ALA A 34 4.22 6.75 1.61
N LEU A 35 5.51 6.95 1.57
CA LEU A 35 6.43 6.11 0.82
C LEU A 35 7.65 5.80 1.69
N HIS A 36 8.09 4.55 1.67
CA HIS A 36 9.34 4.14 2.27
C HIS A 36 10.23 3.50 1.21
N SER A 37 11.42 4.06 0.97
CA SER A 37 12.38 3.54 0.01
C SER A 37 13.37 2.61 0.67
N GLN A 38 13.70 1.52 -0.01
CA GLN A 38 14.70 0.53 0.41
C GLN A 38 16.04 0.72 -0.32
N ILE A 39 16.21 1.80 -1.08
CA ILE A 39 17.39 1.99 -1.95
C ILE A 39 18.69 1.86 -1.18
N GLU A 40 18.83 2.50 -0.02
CA GLU A 40 20.04 2.41 0.80
C GLU A 40 20.34 0.99 1.27
N MET A 41 19.32 0.25 1.67
CA MET A 41 19.49 -1.13 2.13
C MET A 41 20.05 -2.02 1.01
N HIS A 42 19.55 -1.86 -0.22
CA HIS A 42 19.96 -2.69 -1.34
C HIS A 42 21.31 -2.27 -1.94
N GLN A 43 21.74 -1.02 -1.77
CA GLN A 43 23.02 -0.54 -2.29
C GLN A 43 24.21 -1.35 -1.76
N ALA A 44 24.17 -1.80 -0.52
CA ALA A 44 25.21 -2.62 0.08
C ALA A 44 25.44 -3.95 -0.65
N TYR A 45 24.44 -4.40 -1.42
CA TYR A 45 24.47 -5.65 -2.17
C TYR A 45 24.62 -5.45 -3.68
N GLY A 46 24.72 -4.19 -4.13
CA GLY A 46 24.85 -3.87 -5.56
C GLY A 46 23.55 -3.93 -6.35
N GLY A 47 22.42 -4.14 -5.71
CA GLY A 47 21.11 -4.22 -6.34
C GLY A 47 20.06 -4.80 -5.42
N VAL A 48 18.82 -4.88 -5.89
CA VAL A 48 17.70 -5.35 -5.08
C VAL A 48 17.87 -6.81 -4.69
N VAL A 49 17.75 -7.10 -3.39
CA VAL A 49 17.72 -8.46 -2.84
C VAL A 49 16.26 -8.80 -2.55
N PRO A 50 15.61 -9.68 -3.35
CA PRO A 50 14.15 -9.91 -3.25
C PRO A 50 13.67 -10.34 -1.87
N GLU A 51 14.42 -11.18 -1.17
CA GLU A 51 14.04 -11.62 0.18
C GLU A 51 14.03 -10.47 1.18
N LEU A 52 15.05 -9.61 1.13
CA LEU A 52 15.11 -8.44 2.01
C LEU A 52 14.00 -7.45 1.68
N ALA A 53 13.70 -7.28 0.39
CA ALA A 53 12.59 -6.43 -0.04
C ALA A 53 11.26 -6.91 0.57
N SER A 54 10.97 -8.21 0.47
CA SER A 54 9.73 -8.78 1.04
C SER A 54 9.64 -8.56 2.54
N ARG A 55 10.71 -8.80 3.27
CA ARG A 55 10.75 -8.61 4.73
C ARG A 55 10.51 -7.15 5.12
N ASP A 56 11.09 -6.21 4.38
CA ASP A 56 10.90 -4.80 4.68
C ASP A 56 9.47 -4.35 4.39
N HIS A 57 8.87 -4.80 3.28
CA HIS A 57 7.47 -4.52 2.98
C HIS A 57 6.54 -4.96 4.11
N ILE A 58 6.76 -6.14 4.68
CA ILE A 58 5.97 -6.65 5.80
C ILE A 58 5.98 -5.67 6.98
N ARG A 59 7.12 -5.05 7.24
CA ARG A 59 7.27 -4.09 8.33
C ARG A 59 6.61 -2.74 8.05
N ARG A 60 6.47 -2.36 6.79
CA ARG A 60 6.13 -0.99 6.40
C ARG A 60 4.66 -0.78 6.07
N VAL A 61 3.98 -1.78 5.51
CA VAL A 61 2.64 -1.58 4.96
C VAL A 61 1.66 -1.05 6.00
N LEU A 62 1.53 -1.70 7.15
CA LEU A 62 0.57 -1.27 8.18
C LEU A 62 0.93 0.08 8.81
N PRO A 63 2.18 0.34 9.21
CA PRO A 63 2.55 1.67 9.70
C PRO A 63 2.29 2.79 8.69
N LEU A 64 2.58 2.57 7.40
CA LEU A 64 2.30 3.56 6.37
C LEU A 64 0.79 3.76 6.17
N ALA A 65 0.00 2.68 6.23
CA ALA A 65 -1.45 2.78 6.16
C ALA A 65 -2.00 3.61 7.33
N GLN A 66 -1.51 3.38 8.54
CA GLN A 66 -1.90 4.15 9.72
C GLN A 66 -1.54 5.64 9.55
N GLU A 67 -0.36 5.93 9.00
CA GLU A 67 0.09 7.30 8.74
C GLU A 67 -0.83 8.03 7.78
N VAL A 68 -1.17 7.43 6.63
CA VAL A 68 -2.02 8.10 5.64
C VAL A 68 -3.45 8.29 6.15
N LEU A 69 -3.96 7.36 6.93
CA LEU A 69 -5.28 7.49 7.56
C LEU A 69 -5.28 8.63 8.57
N ALA A 70 -4.27 8.70 9.43
CA ALA A 70 -4.15 9.76 10.43
C ALA A 70 -4.04 11.14 9.79
N GLU A 71 -3.21 11.30 8.75
CA GLU A 71 -3.03 12.56 8.04
C GLU A 71 -4.34 13.09 7.42
N SER A 72 -5.17 12.19 6.93
CA SER A 72 -6.44 12.56 6.28
C SER A 72 -7.63 12.61 7.24
N GLY A 73 -7.43 12.30 8.52
CA GLY A 73 -8.50 12.25 9.50
C GLY A 73 -9.49 11.11 9.29
N GLN A 74 -9.07 10.05 8.62
CA GLN A 74 -9.90 8.89 8.33
C GLN A 74 -9.51 7.70 9.22
N THR A 75 -10.38 6.70 9.28
CA THR A 75 -10.12 5.43 9.97
C THR A 75 -10.23 4.27 8.99
N LEU A 76 -9.76 3.08 9.38
CA LEU A 76 -9.94 1.88 8.56
C LEU A 76 -11.41 1.58 8.28
N ALA A 77 -12.30 1.88 9.22
CA ALA A 77 -13.74 1.68 9.03
C ALA A 77 -14.33 2.54 7.92
N ASP A 78 -13.68 3.67 7.60
CA ASP A 78 -14.12 4.58 6.54
C ASP A 78 -13.72 4.09 5.14
N VAL A 79 -12.78 3.15 5.04
CA VAL A 79 -12.29 2.62 3.76
C VAL A 79 -13.35 1.77 3.10
N ASP A 80 -13.65 2.07 1.83
CA ASP A 80 -14.63 1.34 1.04
C ASP A 80 -14.02 0.25 0.17
N VAL A 81 -12.79 0.49 -0.31
CA VAL A 81 -12.08 -0.42 -1.22
C VAL A 81 -10.61 -0.45 -0.85
N VAL A 82 -10.00 -1.64 -0.89
CA VAL A 82 -8.56 -1.80 -0.78
C VAL A 82 -8.02 -2.24 -2.13
N ALA A 83 -7.13 -1.43 -2.71
CA ALA A 83 -6.48 -1.71 -3.99
C ALA A 83 -5.01 -2.03 -3.75
N TYR A 84 -4.43 -2.87 -4.58
CA TYR A 84 -3.02 -3.22 -4.47
C TYR A 84 -2.39 -3.51 -5.83
N THR A 85 -1.08 -3.33 -5.92
CA THR A 85 -0.33 -3.68 -7.12
C THR A 85 -0.25 -5.19 -7.25
N ARG A 86 -0.82 -5.73 -8.32
CA ARG A 86 -0.81 -7.16 -8.62
C ARG A 86 0.42 -7.57 -9.43
N GLY A 87 0.92 -6.70 -10.27
CA GLY A 87 2.06 -6.91 -11.15
C GLY A 87 2.21 -5.79 -12.17
N PRO A 88 3.35 -5.75 -12.88
CA PRO A 88 4.53 -6.59 -12.71
C PRO A 88 5.34 -6.23 -11.47
N GLY A 89 6.23 -7.13 -11.04
CA GLY A 89 7.13 -6.91 -9.92
C GLY A 89 7.73 -8.21 -9.38
N LEU A 90 8.43 -8.11 -8.26
CA LEU A 90 9.01 -9.25 -7.57
C LEU A 90 7.91 -10.05 -6.88
N ALA A 91 7.84 -11.36 -7.12
CA ALA A 91 6.77 -12.21 -6.62
C ALA A 91 6.57 -12.12 -5.10
N GLY A 92 7.66 -12.26 -4.33
CA GLY A 92 7.60 -12.18 -2.86
C GLY A 92 7.16 -10.81 -2.37
N ALA A 93 7.65 -9.74 -2.98
CA ALA A 93 7.26 -8.38 -2.65
C ALA A 93 5.78 -8.12 -2.97
N LEU A 94 5.32 -8.53 -4.14
CA LEU A 94 3.91 -8.41 -4.54
C LEU A 94 2.98 -9.15 -3.59
N LEU A 95 3.38 -10.34 -3.12
CA LEU A 95 2.60 -11.14 -2.18
C LEU A 95 2.36 -10.43 -0.85
N VAL A 96 3.28 -9.60 -0.38
CA VAL A 96 3.09 -8.83 0.86
C VAL A 96 1.92 -7.88 0.73
N GLY A 97 1.91 -7.03 -0.32
CA GLY A 97 0.81 -6.09 -0.56
C GLY A 97 -0.52 -6.80 -0.79
N ALA A 98 -0.51 -7.85 -1.60
CA ALA A 98 -1.69 -8.67 -1.86
C ALA A 98 -2.23 -9.32 -0.58
N GLY A 99 -1.35 -9.88 0.24
CA GLY A 99 -1.73 -10.51 1.51
C GLY A 99 -2.36 -9.53 2.48
N VAL A 100 -1.75 -8.38 2.67
CA VAL A 100 -2.29 -7.33 3.55
C VAL A 100 -3.62 -6.81 3.01
N ALA A 101 -3.70 -6.54 1.70
CA ALA A 101 -4.93 -6.04 1.09
C ALA A 101 -6.08 -7.04 1.24
N CYS A 102 -5.82 -8.32 0.98
CA CYS A 102 -6.85 -9.36 1.13
C CYS A 102 -7.26 -9.54 2.59
N ALA A 103 -6.31 -9.48 3.53
CA ALA A 103 -6.62 -9.56 4.95
C ALA A 103 -7.47 -8.38 5.43
N LEU A 104 -7.14 -7.16 5.00
CA LEU A 104 -7.93 -5.97 5.32
C LEU A 104 -9.33 -6.06 4.71
N GLY A 105 -9.43 -6.46 3.45
CA GLY A 105 -10.72 -6.64 2.78
C GLY A 105 -11.61 -7.63 3.51
N ALA A 106 -11.06 -8.76 3.92
CA ALA A 106 -11.79 -9.76 4.69
C ALA A 106 -12.21 -9.24 6.07
N ALA A 107 -11.27 -8.60 6.79
CA ALA A 107 -11.53 -8.06 8.13
C ALA A 107 -12.59 -6.95 8.12
N LEU A 108 -12.59 -6.10 7.11
CA LEU A 108 -13.52 -4.99 6.95
C LEU A 108 -14.79 -5.36 6.19
N ASN A 109 -14.83 -6.55 5.61
CA ASN A 109 -15.90 -7.00 4.70
C ASN A 109 -16.07 -6.04 3.51
N LYS A 110 -14.96 -5.66 2.89
CA LYS A 110 -14.89 -4.73 1.74
C LYS A 110 -14.11 -5.36 0.60
N PRO A 111 -14.40 -4.96 -0.65
CA PRO A 111 -13.60 -5.40 -1.79
C PRO A 111 -12.20 -4.78 -1.80
#